data_2414247e0b4b151fcb18b19262b6a88f
#
_entry.id   2414247e0b4b151fcb18b19262b6a88f
#
_cell.length_a   1.000
_cell.length_b   1.000
_cell.length_c   1.000
_cell.angle_alpha   90.00
_cell.angle_beta   90.00
_cell.angle_gamma   90.00
#
_symmetry.space_group_name_H-M   'P 1'
#
loop_
_entity.id
_entity.type
_entity.pdbx_description
1 polymer ?
#
loop_
_entity_poly.entity_id
_entity_poly.type
_entity_poly.pdbx_seq_one_letter_code
_entity_poly.pdbx_strand_id
1 'polypeptide(L)'
;MSQLIFDKYEIIRRLAVGGMGEIFLARQRGVAGFDRLVILKSLLPDLAEQEGFVDQFLDEARVAATLNHPNIVSIYEVGAWQGVYFIAMEYINGDSLAGLVPAATKAGLAIPFPVTARIVHDAALGLDHAHHATDPDGRPLKIVHRDVTPQNIMVRTDGVTKVVDFGVARAANRVTRTATGMVKGKLPYMPPEQISGQQLDHRTDQ
;
A
#
# COMPACT_ATOMS: atom_id res chain seq x y z
N MET A 1 -6.32 7.20 27.98
CA MET A 1 -7.54 7.52 27.21
C MET A 1 -7.20 7.29 25.76
N SER A 2 -7.94 6.42 25.07
CA SER A 2 -7.74 6.18 23.63
C SER A 2 -8.14 7.44 22.87
N GLN A 3 -7.22 7.99 22.08
CA GLN A 3 -7.49 9.19 21.28
C GLN A 3 -8.39 8.79 20.10
N LEU A 4 -9.60 9.35 20.04
CA LEU A 4 -10.48 9.23 18.90
C LEU A 4 -10.06 10.22 17.83
N ILE A 5 -9.79 9.71 16.64
CA ILE A 5 -9.59 10.52 15.42
C ILE A 5 -10.94 10.58 14.70
N PHE A 6 -11.47 11.79 14.45
CA PHE A 6 -12.79 12.04 13.81
C PHE A 6 -13.99 11.46 14.56
N ASP A 7 -13.94 11.29 15.87
CA ASP A 7 -15.00 10.61 16.62
C ASP A 7 -15.36 9.20 16.09
N LYS A 8 -14.58 8.67 15.13
CA LYS A 8 -14.86 7.47 14.35
C LYS A 8 -13.77 6.40 14.46
N TYR A 9 -12.49 6.82 14.57
CA TYR A 9 -11.37 5.89 14.63
C TYR A 9 -10.66 5.95 15.97
N GLU A 10 -10.61 4.81 16.65
CA GLU A 10 -9.86 4.61 17.87
C GLU A 10 -8.52 3.98 17.56
N ILE A 11 -7.40 4.68 17.79
CA ILE A 11 -6.07 4.14 17.59
C ILE A 11 -5.81 3.05 18.62
N ILE A 12 -5.51 1.84 18.15
CA ILE A 12 -5.14 0.70 19.00
C ILE A 12 -3.62 0.69 19.20
N ARG A 13 -2.85 0.76 18.11
CA ARG A 13 -1.38 0.83 18.18
C ARG A 13 -0.78 1.28 16.87
N ARG A 14 0.42 1.82 16.94
CA ARG A 14 1.25 2.09 15.77
C ARG A 14 1.91 0.79 15.30
N LEU A 15 1.84 0.52 13.99
CA LEU A 15 2.43 -0.67 13.35
C LEU A 15 3.80 -0.36 12.77
N ALA A 16 3.94 0.78 12.09
CA ALA A 16 5.17 1.15 11.39
C ALA A 16 5.29 2.67 11.26
N VAL A 17 6.53 3.12 11.05
CA VAL A 17 6.88 4.48 10.61
C VAL A 17 7.69 4.32 9.33
N GLY A 18 7.22 4.93 8.25
CA GLY A 18 7.89 4.94 6.96
C GLY A 18 8.38 6.34 6.59
N GLY A 19 9.04 6.45 5.44
CA GLY A 19 9.56 7.73 4.95
C GLY A 19 8.49 8.77 4.61
N MET A 20 7.24 8.36 4.36
CA MET A 20 6.13 9.25 3.99
C MET A 20 5.06 9.37 5.08
N GLY A 21 5.04 8.45 6.06
CA GLY A 21 3.96 8.46 7.03
C GLY A 21 4.06 7.40 8.11
N GLU A 22 3.07 7.40 8.97
CA GLU A 22 2.88 6.42 10.02
C GLU A 22 1.71 5.50 9.69
N ILE A 23 1.82 4.24 10.07
CA ILE A 23 0.78 3.23 9.88
C ILE A 23 0.26 2.81 11.26
N PHE A 24 -1.04 2.93 11.45
CA PHE A 24 -1.72 2.56 12.70
C PHE A 24 -2.74 1.46 12.46
N LEU A 25 -2.83 0.53 13.41
CA LEU A 25 -4.01 -0.29 13.58
C LEU A 25 -5.03 0.52 14.38
N ALA A 26 -6.24 0.64 13.85
CA ALA A 26 -7.33 1.35 14.48
C ALA A 26 -8.62 0.52 14.46
N ARG A 27 -9.54 0.88 15.33
CA ARG A 27 -10.91 0.40 15.33
C ARG A 27 -11.81 1.50 14.79
N GLN A 28 -12.48 1.24 13.67
CA GLN A 28 -13.56 2.10 13.21
C GLN A 28 -14.81 1.77 14.02
N ARG A 29 -15.33 2.76 14.74
CA ARG A 29 -16.59 2.62 15.49
C ARG A 29 -17.77 2.86 14.56
N GLY A 30 -18.71 1.95 14.57
CA GLY A 30 -19.96 2.02 13.84
C GLY A 30 -21.16 2.22 14.75
N VAL A 31 -22.33 2.42 14.15
CA VAL A 31 -23.61 2.51 14.85
C VAL A 31 -23.94 1.15 15.48
N ALA A 32 -24.55 1.15 16.66
CA ALA A 32 -24.99 -0.03 17.39
C ALA A 32 -23.86 -1.06 17.71
N GLY A 33 -22.62 -0.59 17.90
CA GLY A 33 -21.48 -1.45 18.24
C GLY A 33 -20.90 -2.23 17.05
N PHE A 34 -21.21 -1.82 15.82
CA PHE A 34 -20.66 -2.43 14.62
C PHE A 34 -19.24 -1.89 14.37
N ASP A 35 -18.27 -2.51 15.04
CA ASP A 35 -16.88 -2.10 15.00
C ASP A 35 -16.11 -2.97 14.00
N ARG A 36 -15.16 -2.35 13.27
CA ARG A 36 -14.21 -3.10 12.42
C ARG A 36 -12.77 -2.62 12.63
N LEU A 37 -11.82 -3.52 12.45
CA LEU A 37 -10.41 -3.16 12.38
C LEU A 37 -10.09 -2.54 11.02
N VAL A 38 -9.29 -1.48 11.05
CA VAL A 38 -8.82 -0.77 9.87
C VAL A 38 -7.34 -0.41 10.03
N ILE A 39 -6.69 -0.17 8.92
CA ILE A 39 -5.39 0.50 8.89
C ILE A 39 -5.62 1.97 8.61
N LEU A 40 -4.97 2.83 9.39
CA LEU A 40 -4.84 4.26 9.07
C LEU A 40 -3.39 4.52 8.68
N LYS A 41 -3.19 5.00 7.44
CA LYS A 41 -1.92 5.49 6.93
C LYS A 41 -1.99 7.01 6.98
N SER A 42 -1.20 7.66 7.83
CA SER A 42 -1.16 9.13 7.98
C SER A 42 0.08 9.69 7.32
N LEU A 43 -0.05 10.86 6.69
CA LEU A 43 1.09 11.63 6.21
C LEU A 43 1.83 12.25 7.41
N LEU A 44 3.17 12.26 7.38
CA LEU A 44 3.96 12.95 8.41
C LEU A 44 3.71 14.46 8.34
N PRO A 45 3.56 15.17 9.49
CA PRO A 45 3.31 16.61 9.52
C PRO A 45 4.34 17.41 8.73
N ASP A 46 5.63 17.10 8.88
CA ASP A 46 6.73 17.79 8.18
C ASP A 46 6.65 17.64 6.65
N LEU A 47 6.04 16.57 6.15
CA LEU A 47 5.81 16.38 4.72
C LEU A 47 4.53 17.08 4.25
N ALA A 48 3.54 17.25 5.12
CA ALA A 48 2.32 17.98 4.80
C ALA A 48 2.60 19.49 4.55
N GLU A 49 3.68 20.02 5.11
CA GLU A 49 4.13 21.40 4.88
C GLU A 49 4.90 21.57 3.57
N GLN A 50 5.34 20.49 2.94
CA GLN A 50 6.09 20.55 1.69
C GLN A 50 5.15 20.55 0.49
N GLU A 51 5.39 21.46 -0.45
CA GLU A 51 4.59 21.59 -1.66
C GLU A 51 4.51 20.28 -2.45
N GLY A 52 3.29 19.89 -2.83
CA GLY A 52 3.01 18.72 -3.65
C GLY A 52 2.94 17.37 -2.92
N PHE A 53 3.40 17.25 -1.67
CA PHE A 53 3.33 15.96 -0.96
C PHE A 53 1.90 15.57 -0.56
N VAL A 54 1.07 16.54 -0.18
CA VAL A 54 -0.35 16.31 0.12
C VAL A 54 -1.09 15.86 -1.13
N ASP A 55 -0.91 16.57 -2.24
CA ASP A 55 -1.56 16.22 -3.51
C ASP A 55 -1.17 14.82 -3.96
N GLN A 56 0.12 14.51 -3.85
CA GLN A 56 0.66 13.20 -4.16
C GLN A 56 0.05 12.09 -3.30
N PHE A 57 -0.06 12.30 -1.99
CA PHE A 57 -0.68 11.36 -1.06
C PHE A 57 -2.17 11.15 -1.37
N LEU A 58 -2.88 12.23 -1.68
CA LEU A 58 -4.30 12.18 -2.04
C LEU A 58 -4.53 11.52 -3.40
N ASP A 59 -3.66 11.75 -4.38
CA ASP A 59 -3.76 11.12 -5.70
C ASP A 59 -3.50 9.61 -5.63
N GLU A 60 -2.52 9.17 -4.84
CA GLU A 60 -2.32 7.73 -4.54
C GLU A 60 -3.60 7.11 -4.01
N ALA A 61 -4.20 7.77 -3.01
CA ALA A 61 -5.41 7.29 -2.39
C ALA A 61 -6.61 7.27 -3.36
N ARG A 62 -6.79 8.32 -4.17
CA ARG A 62 -7.88 8.41 -5.16
C ARG A 62 -7.80 7.27 -6.18
N VAL A 63 -6.61 7.03 -6.72
CA VAL A 63 -6.39 5.96 -7.70
C VAL A 63 -6.64 4.59 -7.05
N ALA A 64 -6.04 4.32 -5.88
CA ALA A 64 -6.25 3.06 -5.18
C ALA A 64 -7.72 2.83 -4.79
N ALA A 65 -8.48 3.90 -4.48
CA ALA A 65 -9.91 3.82 -4.16
C ALA A 65 -10.80 3.43 -5.36
N THR A 66 -10.33 3.60 -6.59
CA THR A 66 -11.07 3.13 -7.78
C THR A 66 -10.94 1.63 -8.01
N LEU A 67 -9.94 0.99 -7.39
CA LEU A 67 -9.65 -0.42 -7.58
C LEU A 67 -10.47 -1.28 -6.62
N ASN A 68 -11.36 -2.11 -7.18
CA ASN A 68 -12.16 -3.06 -6.41
C ASN A 68 -11.89 -4.48 -6.89
N HIS A 69 -10.97 -5.17 -6.22
CA HIS A 69 -10.56 -6.52 -6.59
C HIS A 69 -10.19 -7.33 -5.33
N PRO A 70 -10.49 -8.64 -5.24
CA PRO A 70 -10.19 -9.46 -4.07
C PRO A 70 -8.69 -9.49 -3.72
N ASN A 71 -7.81 -9.34 -4.71
CA ASN A 71 -6.37 -9.35 -4.52
C ASN A 71 -5.73 -7.94 -4.43
N ILE A 72 -6.53 -6.90 -4.22
CA ILE A 72 -6.08 -5.53 -3.94
C ILE A 72 -6.62 -5.10 -2.57
N VAL A 73 -5.83 -4.35 -1.81
CA VAL A 73 -6.30 -3.75 -0.56
C VAL A 73 -7.40 -2.74 -0.84
N SER A 74 -8.51 -2.82 -0.10
CA SER A 74 -9.61 -1.87 -0.25
C SER A 74 -9.33 -0.57 0.51
N ILE A 75 -9.48 0.57 -0.15
CA ILE A 75 -9.51 1.90 0.48
C ILE A 75 -10.94 2.21 0.90
N TYR A 76 -11.14 2.61 2.15
CA TYR A 76 -12.46 2.92 2.68
C TYR A 76 -12.74 4.41 2.71
N GLU A 77 -11.73 5.21 3.01
CA GLU A 77 -11.87 6.65 3.20
C GLU A 77 -10.53 7.35 3.07
N VAL A 78 -10.58 8.57 2.59
CA VAL A 78 -9.47 9.53 2.61
C VAL A 78 -9.96 10.76 3.34
N GLY A 79 -9.19 11.25 4.30
CA GLY A 79 -9.61 12.39 5.12
C GLY A 79 -8.43 13.21 5.66
N ALA A 80 -8.79 14.31 6.32
CA ALA A 80 -7.85 15.14 7.06
C ALA A 80 -8.43 15.47 8.44
N TRP A 81 -7.64 15.38 9.50
CA TRP A 81 -8.03 15.70 10.86
C TRP A 81 -6.93 16.48 11.57
N GLN A 82 -7.30 17.66 12.10
CA GLN A 82 -6.33 18.58 12.75
C GLN A 82 -5.08 18.84 11.89
N GLY A 83 -5.27 18.96 10.56
CA GLY A 83 -4.16 19.16 9.62
C GLY A 83 -3.39 17.90 9.21
N VAL A 84 -3.70 16.74 9.78
CA VAL A 84 -3.08 15.46 9.42
C VAL A 84 -3.93 14.74 8.39
N TYR A 85 -3.38 14.50 7.20
CA TYR A 85 -4.02 13.71 6.15
C TYR A 85 -3.85 12.22 6.42
N PHE A 86 -4.90 11.42 6.14
CA PHE A 86 -4.87 9.99 6.33
C PHE A 86 -5.68 9.23 5.28
N ILE A 87 -5.34 7.97 5.10
CA ILE A 87 -6.07 6.97 4.32
C ILE A 87 -6.51 5.87 5.28
N ALA A 88 -7.82 5.60 5.33
CA ALA A 88 -8.35 4.43 6.03
C ALA A 88 -8.56 3.28 5.04
N MET A 89 -7.98 2.12 5.34
CA MET A 89 -8.00 0.97 4.44
C MET A 89 -8.25 -0.34 5.19
N GLU A 90 -8.47 -1.39 4.42
CA GLU A 90 -8.67 -2.75 4.91
C GLU A 90 -7.53 -3.19 5.83
N TYR A 91 -7.87 -3.71 7.01
CA TYR A 91 -6.93 -4.44 7.85
C TYR A 91 -6.77 -5.87 7.30
N ILE A 92 -5.58 -6.22 6.87
CA ILE A 92 -5.24 -7.55 6.39
C ILE A 92 -4.73 -8.35 7.58
N ASN A 93 -5.54 -9.29 8.07
CA ASN A 93 -5.12 -10.23 9.12
C ASN A 93 -4.17 -11.27 8.53
N GLY A 94 -2.89 -10.96 8.50
CA GLY A 94 -1.84 -11.76 7.87
C GLY A 94 -0.49 -11.06 7.98
N ASP A 95 0.43 -11.42 7.11
CA ASP A 95 1.75 -10.79 7.04
C ASP A 95 2.20 -10.61 5.58
N SER A 96 3.16 -9.74 5.37
CA SER A 96 3.82 -9.54 4.08
C SER A 96 4.75 -10.72 3.74
N LEU A 97 5.07 -10.92 2.47
CA LEU A 97 6.08 -11.90 2.07
C LEU A 97 7.45 -11.59 2.68
N ALA A 98 7.74 -10.30 2.95
CA ALA A 98 8.95 -9.89 3.63
C ALA A 98 9.02 -10.37 5.09
N GLY A 99 7.89 -10.59 5.75
CA GLY A 99 7.80 -11.20 7.07
C GLY A 99 7.73 -12.74 7.00
N LEU A 100 6.87 -13.27 6.14
CA LEU A 100 6.59 -14.72 6.04
C LEU A 100 7.79 -15.55 5.59
N VAL A 101 8.54 -15.10 4.56
CA VAL A 101 9.66 -15.86 4.01
C VAL A 101 10.78 -16.04 5.03
N PRO A 102 11.29 -15.00 5.71
CA PRO A 102 12.28 -15.16 6.76
C PRO A 102 11.76 -15.96 7.96
N ALA A 103 10.49 -15.80 8.33
CA ALA A 103 9.90 -16.55 9.43
C ALA A 103 9.84 -18.06 9.12
N ALA A 104 9.44 -18.47 7.92
CA ALA A 104 9.44 -19.85 7.46
C ALA A 104 10.87 -20.41 7.46
N THR A 105 11.84 -19.67 6.90
CA THR A 105 13.25 -20.08 6.88
C THR A 105 13.79 -20.31 8.28
N LYS A 106 13.51 -19.40 9.21
CA LYS A 106 13.93 -19.50 10.62
C LYS A 106 13.30 -20.72 11.31
N ALA A 107 12.08 -21.09 10.92
CA ALA A 107 11.39 -22.28 11.43
C ALA A 107 11.85 -23.59 10.76
N GLY A 108 12.79 -23.53 9.81
CA GLY A 108 13.22 -24.70 9.02
C GLY A 108 12.16 -25.21 8.04
N LEU A 109 11.20 -24.36 7.68
CA LEU A 109 10.11 -24.69 6.77
C LEU A 109 10.38 -24.13 5.38
N ALA A 110 10.14 -24.94 4.35
CA ALA A 110 10.09 -24.48 2.97
C ALA A 110 8.65 -24.11 2.61
N ILE A 111 8.46 -23.00 1.93
CA ILE A 111 7.15 -22.66 1.36
C ILE A 111 6.93 -23.58 0.14
N PRO A 112 5.87 -24.42 0.12
CA PRO A 112 5.65 -25.33 -0.98
C PRO A 112 5.45 -24.60 -2.31
N PHE A 113 5.99 -25.15 -3.41
CA PHE A 113 5.87 -24.54 -4.74
C PHE A 113 4.42 -24.20 -5.14
N PRO A 114 3.40 -25.05 -4.89
CA PRO A 114 2.01 -24.69 -5.21
C PRO A 114 1.51 -23.46 -4.44
N VAL A 115 1.96 -23.26 -3.20
CA VAL A 115 1.62 -22.07 -2.39
C VAL A 115 2.27 -20.82 -2.98
N THR A 116 3.56 -20.91 -3.33
CA THR A 116 4.29 -19.81 -3.99
C THR A 116 3.62 -19.45 -5.32
N ALA A 117 3.30 -20.45 -6.15
CA ALA A 117 2.62 -20.23 -7.43
C ALA A 117 1.24 -19.56 -7.24
N ARG A 118 0.49 -19.97 -6.22
CA ARG A 118 -0.80 -19.35 -5.89
C ARG A 118 -0.65 -17.89 -5.46
N ILE A 119 0.32 -17.57 -4.63
CA ILE A 119 0.58 -16.19 -4.18
C ILE A 119 0.92 -15.29 -5.38
N VAL A 120 1.82 -15.74 -6.25
CA VAL A 120 2.22 -15.01 -7.46
C VAL A 120 1.03 -14.83 -8.41
N HIS A 121 0.26 -15.89 -8.63
CA HIS A 121 -0.95 -15.84 -9.46
C HIS A 121 -1.96 -14.80 -8.95
N ASP A 122 -2.27 -14.84 -7.66
CA ASP A 122 -3.25 -13.93 -7.05
C ASP A 122 -2.75 -12.46 -7.09
N ALA A 123 -1.46 -12.22 -6.84
CA ALA A 123 -0.87 -10.90 -6.98
C ALA A 123 -0.93 -10.40 -8.44
N ALA A 124 -0.64 -11.28 -9.41
CA ALA A 124 -0.73 -10.94 -10.83
C ALA A 124 -2.16 -10.57 -11.25
N LEU A 125 -3.18 -11.28 -10.75
CA LEU A 125 -4.59 -10.92 -11.01
C LEU A 125 -4.93 -9.53 -10.47
N GLY A 126 -4.45 -9.17 -9.27
CA GLY A 126 -4.63 -7.82 -8.73
C GLY A 126 -3.95 -6.74 -9.59
N LEU A 127 -2.72 -6.97 -10.01
CA LEU A 127 -1.99 -6.05 -10.89
C LEU A 127 -2.65 -5.93 -12.27
N ASP A 128 -3.07 -7.03 -12.87
CA ASP A 128 -3.77 -7.03 -14.16
C ASP A 128 -5.05 -6.21 -14.10
N HIS A 129 -5.84 -6.38 -13.02
CA HIS A 129 -7.02 -5.55 -12.79
C HIS A 129 -6.69 -4.05 -12.75
N ALA A 130 -5.62 -3.66 -12.05
CA ALA A 130 -5.19 -2.27 -11.98
C ALA A 130 -4.71 -1.71 -13.34
N HIS A 131 -3.95 -2.52 -14.11
CA HIS A 131 -3.44 -2.13 -15.44
C HIS A 131 -4.56 -1.86 -16.44
N HIS A 132 -5.69 -2.58 -16.33
CA HIS A 132 -6.84 -2.46 -17.22
C HIS A 132 -7.97 -1.57 -16.66
N ALA A 133 -7.75 -0.94 -15.50
CA ALA A 133 -8.75 -0.07 -14.88
C ALA A 133 -9.07 1.14 -15.76
N THR A 134 -10.36 1.52 -15.80
CA THR A 134 -10.86 2.68 -16.54
C THR A 134 -11.58 3.65 -15.61
N ASP A 135 -11.66 4.91 -16.03
CA ASP A 135 -12.54 5.90 -15.40
C ASP A 135 -14.03 5.59 -15.75
N PRO A 136 -14.99 6.32 -15.14
CA PRO A 136 -16.42 6.15 -15.45
C PRO A 136 -16.78 6.41 -16.92
N ASP A 137 -15.95 7.15 -17.66
CA ASP A 137 -16.13 7.43 -19.09
C ASP A 137 -15.51 6.34 -19.98
N GLY A 138 -14.92 5.29 -19.37
CA GLY A 138 -14.26 4.18 -20.08
C GLY A 138 -12.85 4.48 -20.56
N ARG A 139 -12.24 5.58 -20.13
CA ARG A 139 -10.84 5.93 -20.50
C ARG A 139 -9.86 5.17 -19.62
N PRO A 140 -8.78 4.56 -20.19
CA PRO A 140 -7.77 3.84 -19.41
C PRO A 140 -7.09 4.74 -18.38
N LEU A 141 -7.06 4.32 -17.12
CA LEU A 141 -6.38 5.03 -16.03
C LEU A 141 -4.85 4.85 -16.08
N LYS A 142 -4.36 3.83 -16.82
CA LYS A 142 -2.91 3.53 -16.98
C LYS A 142 -2.18 3.40 -15.65
N ILE A 143 -2.81 2.75 -14.69
CA ILE A 143 -2.24 2.55 -13.36
C ILE A 143 -1.08 1.57 -13.45
N VAL A 144 0.05 1.94 -12.88
CA VAL A 144 1.25 1.09 -12.71
C VAL A 144 1.63 1.14 -11.25
N HIS A 145 1.86 0.00 -10.61
CA HIS A 145 2.16 -0.10 -9.18
C HIS A 145 3.53 0.48 -8.81
N ARG A 146 4.57 0.17 -9.61
CA ARG A 146 5.95 0.69 -9.52
C ARG A 146 6.74 0.30 -8.27
N ASP A 147 6.15 -0.42 -7.36
CA ASP A 147 6.78 -0.86 -6.10
C ASP A 147 6.35 -2.29 -5.75
N VAL A 148 6.34 -3.19 -6.74
CA VAL A 148 6.05 -4.61 -6.53
C VAL A 148 7.22 -5.24 -5.79
N THR A 149 7.07 -5.43 -4.49
CA THR A 149 8.10 -5.97 -3.59
C THR A 149 7.47 -6.91 -2.57
N PRO A 150 8.25 -7.79 -1.92
CA PRO A 150 7.73 -8.67 -0.87
C PRO A 150 7.05 -7.94 0.30
N GLN A 151 7.37 -6.67 0.53
CA GLN A 151 6.72 -5.85 1.55
C GLN A 151 5.28 -5.49 1.16
N ASN A 152 5.02 -5.33 -0.15
CA ASN A 152 3.75 -4.87 -0.68
C ASN A 152 2.85 -6.02 -1.19
N ILE A 153 3.24 -7.27 -0.93
CA ILE A 153 2.42 -8.46 -1.16
C ILE A 153 2.13 -9.09 0.20
N MET A 154 0.88 -9.03 0.63
CA MET A 154 0.42 -9.58 1.89
C MET A 154 -0.38 -10.86 1.68
N VAL A 155 -0.20 -11.83 2.58
CA VAL A 155 -0.97 -13.07 2.61
C VAL A 155 -1.76 -13.12 3.90
N ARG A 156 -3.08 -13.22 3.76
CA ARG A 156 -4.00 -13.36 4.89
C ARG A 156 -3.90 -14.76 5.50
N THR A 157 -4.36 -14.89 6.73
CA THR A 157 -4.41 -16.18 7.45
C THR A 157 -5.32 -17.22 6.80
N ASP A 158 -6.26 -16.80 5.94
CA ASP A 158 -7.12 -17.67 5.12
C ASP A 158 -6.54 -17.98 3.74
N GLY A 159 -5.32 -17.54 3.45
CA GLY A 159 -4.59 -17.81 2.21
C GLY A 159 -4.85 -16.83 1.07
N VAL A 160 -5.70 -15.82 1.23
CA VAL A 160 -5.93 -14.79 0.21
C VAL A 160 -4.71 -13.86 0.13
N THR A 161 -4.18 -13.68 -1.07
CA THR A 161 -3.09 -12.72 -1.33
C THR A 161 -3.65 -11.35 -1.70
N LYS A 162 -3.06 -10.29 -1.16
CA LYS A 162 -3.42 -8.91 -1.47
C LYS A 162 -2.21 -8.05 -1.78
N VAL A 163 -2.30 -7.28 -2.86
CA VAL A 163 -1.34 -6.23 -3.22
C VAL A 163 -1.74 -4.95 -2.48
N VAL A 164 -0.75 -4.31 -1.84
CA VAL A 164 -0.93 -3.08 -1.05
C VAL A 164 -0.01 -1.98 -1.55
N ASP A 165 -0.31 -0.73 -1.20
CA ASP A 165 0.54 0.44 -1.47
C ASP A 165 0.85 0.65 -2.97
N PHE A 166 -0.20 0.87 -3.78
CA PHE A 166 -0.03 1.30 -5.18
C PHE A 166 0.73 2.62 -5.24
N GLY A 167 1.97 2.56 -5.73
CA GLY A 167 2.93 3.67 -5.72
C GLY A 167 2.69 4.72 -6.80
N VAL A 168 1.44 5.13 -7.05
CA VAL A 168 1.06 6.13 -8.06
C VAL A 168 1.80 7.46 -7.87
N ALA A 169 2.09 7.78 -6.62
CA ALA A 169 2.75 9.00 -6.20
C ALA A 169 4.23 9.13 -6.60
N ARG A 170 4.89 8.07 -7.02
CA ARG A 170 6.31 8.12 -7.42
C ARG A 170 6.54 8.54 -8.87
N ALA A 171 5.48 8.79 -9.64
CA ALA A 171 5.59 9.19 -11.05
C ALA A 171 6.12 10.59 -11.27
N ALA A 172 5.88 11.51 -10.33
CA ALA A 172 6.25 12.92 -10.48
C ALA A 172 7.64 13.25 -9.91
N ASN A 173 8.20 12.42 -9.04
CA ASN A 173 9.49 12.71 -8.45
C ASN A 173 10.58 11.84 -9.07
N ARG A 174 11.40 12.46 -9.90
CA ARG A 174 12.82 12.12 -10.09
C ARG A 174 13.34 11.50 -8.80
N VAL A 175 14.11 10.39 -8.95
CA VAL A 175 14.94 9.82 -7.88
C VAL A 175 15.18 10.87 -6.80
N THR A 176 14.31 10.95 -5.79
CA THR A 176 14.60 11.75 -4.61
C THR A 176 15.76 11.02 -3.96
N ARG A 177 16.95 11.46 -4.30
CA ARG A 177 18.11 11.30 -3.45
C ARG A 177 17.64 11.86 -2.11
N THR A 178 17.20 10.98 -1.21
CA THR A 178 17.13 11.35 0.20
C THR A 178 18.48 11.97 0.52
N ALA A 179 18.48 13.06 1.27
CA ALA A 179 19.70 13.79 1.69
C ALA A 179 20.76 12.87 2.34
N THR A 180 20.47 11.60 2.55
CA THR A 180 21.32 10.55 3.09
C THR A 180 21.79 9.50 2.08
N GLY A 181 21.52 9.66 0.77
CA GLY A 181 22.12 8.80 -0.27
C GLY A 181 21.69 7.32 -0.24
N MET A 182 20.71 6.92 0.54
CA MET A 182 20.32 5.53 0.70
C MET A 182 18.96 5.22 0.06
N VAL A 183 18.99 4.76 -1.18
CA VAL A 183 17.93 3.88 -1.76
C VAL A 183 18.14 2.48 -1.16
N LYS A 184 18.03 2.36 0.16
CA LYS A 184 18.33 1.12 0.86
C LYS A 184 17.10 0.20 0.80
N GLY A 185 17.23 -0.96 0.14
CA GLY A 185 16.28 -2.07 0.24
C GLY A 185 15.36 -2.31 -0.97
N LYS A 186 15.16 -1.35 -1.87
CA LYS A 186 14.24 -1.51 -3.01
C LYS A 186 14.92 -1.72 -4.38
N LEU A 187 16.20 -1.33 -4.51
CA LEU A 187 16.97 -1.48 -5.76
C LEU A 187 16.92 -2.88 -6.39
N PRO A 188 16.98 -3.99 -5.62
CA PRO A 188 16.91 -5.33 -6.19
C PRO A 188 15.59 -5.67 -6.92
N TYR A 189 14.54 -4.89 -6.66
CA TYR A 189 13.21 -5.08 -7.26
C TYR A 189 12.87 -4.03 -8.31
N MET A 190 13.74 -3.04 -8.54
CA MET A 190 13.50 -2.00 -9.54
C MET A 190 13.93 -2.48 -10.93
N PRO A 191 13.04 -2.42 -11.93
CA PRO A 191 13.41 -2.74 -13.32
C PRO A 191 14.30 -1.64 -13.92
N PRO A 192 15.06 -1.96 -14.98
CA PRO A 192 16.04 -1.05 -15.59
C PRO A 192 15.45 0.29 -16.03
N GLU A 193 14.24 0.30 -16.61
CA GLU A 193 13.54 1.50 -17.05
C GLU A 193 13.21 2.45 -15.90
N GLN A 194 12.89 1.92 -14.73
CA GLN A 194 12.62 2.72 -13.52
C GLN A 194 13.91 3.33 -12.95
N ILE A 195 15.00 2.56 -12.94
CA ILE A 195 16.33 3.06 -12.50
C ILE A 195 16.83 4.15 -13.44
N SER A 196 16.60 3.98 -14.75
CA SER A 196 17.03 4.92 -15.80
C SER A 196 16.11 6.13 -15.98
N GLY A 197 14.98 6.20 -15.23
CA GLY A 197 14.03 7.31 -15.34
C GLY A 197 13.29 7.36 -16.69
N GLN A 198 13.11 6.22 -17.35
CA GLN A 198 12.37 6.09 -18.60
C GLN A 198 10.86 6.11 -18.34
N GLN A 199 10.08 6.17 -19.42
CA GLN A 199 8.62 6.06 -19.31
C GLN A 199 8.24 4.65 -18.85
N LEU A 200 7.44 4.57 -17.79
CA LEU A 200 6.97 3.32 -17.19
C LEU A 200 5.62 2.92 -17.77
N ASP A 201 5.45 1.61 -18.00
CA ASP A 201 4.15 1.01 -18.32
C ASP A 201 3.91 -0.24 -17.43
N HIS A 202 2.83 -0.98 -17.70
CA HIS A 202 2.42 -2.15 -16.90
C HIS A 202 3.51 -3.25 -16.81
N ARG A 203 4.46 -3.31 -17.75
CA ARG A 203 5.55 -4.29 -17.73
C ARG A 203 6.56 -4.02 -16.61
N THR A 204 6.59 -2.80 -16.10
CA THR A 204 7.40 -2.43 -14.92
C THR A 204 7.03 -3.23 -13.67
N ASP A 205 5.79 -3.73 -13.59
CA ASP A 205 5.28 -4.49 -12.44
C ASP A 205 5.49 -6.02 -12.59
N GLN A 206 6.11 -6.49 -13.67
CA GLN A 206 6.38 -7.90 -13.94
C GLN A 206 7.78 -8.31 -13.47
#